data_591237a7aec054f13ec7737a5bcf32eb
#
_entry.id   591237a7aec054f13ec7737a5bcf32eb
#
_cell.length_a   1.000
_cell.length_b   1.000
_cell.length_c   1.000
_cell.angle_alpha   90.00
_cell.angle_beta   90.00
_cell.angle_gamma   90.00
#
_symmetry.space_group_name_H-M   'P 1'
#
loop_
_entity.id
_entity.type
_entity.pdbx_description
1 polymer ?
#
loop_
_entity_poly.entity_id
_entity_poly.type
_entity_poly.pdbx_seq_one_letter_code
_entity_poly.pdbx_strand_id
1 'polypeptide(L)'
;MSEPEAGEPKPRAPKQSNPKRATPKQATSQQGKRSVARLRVQRGLAAARLAARGGARYAVSAPRIFAAAGEQRQRLRNDLALQTAEDVAATLGTMKGVLMKLGQMASYVDDGLNPSVRRTLSRLQDSVPPMSPELAAQVITEELGAAPEAIFKEWDPEPIAAASIGQVHRAITEDGQAVAVKVQYPGIAETISADLGNVALVRSLLKAAAPGQDVNGLIEELRERIKEELDYEKEAASQATFAAFYDGHPTIGVPKIIPELCTRRVITSELATGARFAEMLTWPQEEKDLAAETIYRYVFRSLYEARAFNGDPHPGNYLFERGGHVTFLDYGLVKRFTPGELAPLEHMVRTLCVDNDPEGFRAGMVEAGFLQPDAPVSTDELVDQMSVFYDTVRRRGEFTMTRDYATSVTRKFFDFRSPVAPYASIPRSYVIVQRINLGLFSVLAEMNATGDWRAVAEEIWPFFQGPPSTPMGEAEAAWKSARPALRS
;
A
#
# COMPACT_ATOMS: atom_id res chain seq x y z
N MET A 1 -15.60 42.98 89.42
CA MET A 1 -14.50 42.45 90.25
C MET A 1 -14.41 40.94 89.94
N SER A 2 -13.39 40.56 89.36
CA SER A 2 -12.74 39.24 89.25
C SER A 2 -12.14 39.09 87.86
N GLU A 3 -10.83 39.02 87.83
CA GLU A 3 -9.95 38.86 86.66
C GLU A 3 -10.08 37.46 86.02
N PRO A 4 -9.75 37.33 84.72
CA PRO A 4 -9.71 36.05 84.08
C PRO A 4 -8.31 35.38 84.14
N GLU A 5 -8.35 34.08 84.37
CA GLU A 5 -7.17 33.23 84.38
C GLU A 5 -6.55 33.02 82.95
N ALA A 6 -5.25 33.06 83.00
CA ALA A 6 -4.40 32.84 81.80
C ALA A 6 -4.39 31.34 81.34
N GLY A 7 -4.71 31.13 80.10
CA GLY A 7 -4.62 29.82 79.42
C GLY A 7 -3.22 29.56 78.83
N GLU A 8 -2.64 28.42 79.20
CA GLU A 8 -1.35 27.89 78.71
C GLU A 8 -1.30 27.65 77.20
N PRO A 9 -0.16 27.78 76.51
CA PRO A 9 -0.03 27.60 75.08
C PRO A 9 0.11 26.07 74.72
N LYS A 10 -0.76 25.58 73.83
CA LYS A 10 -0.66 24.23 73.22
C LYS A 10 0.56 24.10 72.32
N PRO A 11 1.26 22.92 72.31
CA PRO A 11 2.45 22.69 71.47
C PRO A 11 2.08 22.56 69.99
N ARG A 12 2.86 23.22 69.10
CA ARG A 12 2.75 23.15 67.63
C ARG A 12 3.22 21.76 67.15
N ALA A 13 2.35 21.05 66.41
CA ALA A 13 2.68 19.83 65.71
C ALA A 13 3.64 20.11 64.53
N PRO A 14 4.55 19.18 64.20
CA PRO A 14 5.51 19.36 63.10
C PRO A 14 4.80 19.26 61.72
N LYS A 15 5.11 20.18 60.82
CA LYS A 15 4.66 20.13 59.41
C LYS A 15 5.31 18.92 58.72
N GLN A 16 4.55 17.88 58.47
CA GLN A 16 4.93 16.79 57.55
C GLN A 16 4.84 17.33 56.12
N SER A 17 6.00 17.44 55.48
CA SER A 17 6.09 17.67 54.02
C SER A 17 5.76 16.38 53.31
N ASN A 18 4.58 16.32 52.71
CA ASN A 18 4.10 15.20 51.91
C ASN A 18 4.79 15.27 50.53
N PRO A 19 5.64 14.30 50.13
CA PRO A 19 6.17 14.27 48.77
C PRO A 19 5.02 13.91 47.82
N LYS A 20 4.71 14.79 46.88
CA LYS A 20 3.73 14.54 45.81
C LYS A 20 4.11 13.24 45.07
N ARG A 21 3.43 12.15 45.36
CA ARG A 21 3.48 10.93 44.54
C ARG A 21 2.96 11.28 43.14
N ALA A 22 3.84 11.27 42.16
CA ALA A 22 3.46 11.40 40.76
C ALA A 22 2.51 10.26 40.41
N THR A 23 1.40 10.57 39.76
CA THR A 23 0.43 9.59 39.29
C THR A 23 1.07 8.65 38.25
N PRO A 24 0.73 7.36 38.19
CA PRO A 24 1.36 6.40 37.25
C PRO A 24 1.36 6.83 35.78
N LYS A 25 0.36 7.57 35.35
CA LYS A 25 0.27 8.13 33.97
C LYS A 25 1.36 9.14 33.60
N GLN A 26 1.92 9.89 34.58
CA GLN A 26 3.00 10.84 34.31
C GLN A 26 4.38 10.16 34.24
N ALA A 27 4.58 9.06 34.94
CA ALA A 27 5.82 8.30 34.92
C ALA A 27 5.99 7.55 33.56
N THR A 28 4.94 6.95 33.03
CA THR A 28 4.93 6.24 31.74
C THR A 28 5.19 7.20 30.58
N SER A 29 4.60 8.40 30.61
CA SER A 29 4.82 9.44 29.59
C SER A 29 6.27 9.97 29.57
N GLN A 30 6.93 10.07 30.72
CA GLN A 30 8.32 10.54 30.78
C GLN A 30 9.33 9.46 30.39
N GLN A 31 9.06 8.20 30.70
CA GLN A 31 9.90 7.08 30.23
C GLN A 31 9.82 6.89 28.73
N GLY A 32 8.62 6.98 28.13
CA GLY A 32 8.43 6.96 26.69
C GLY A 32 9.18 8.10 25.98
N LYS A 33 9.09 9.32 26.47
CA LYS A 33 9.82 10.48 25.90
C LYS A 33 11.35 10.34 26.00
N ARG A 34 11.87 9.73 27.06
CA ARG A 34 13.32 9.48 27.22
C ARG A 34 13.81 8.36 26.32
N SER A 35 13.01 7.31 26.09
CA SER A 35 13.36 6.23 25.15
C SER A 35 13.40 6.70 23.71
N VAL A 36 12.42 7.51 23.28
CA VAL A 36 12.36 8.12 21.95
C VAL A 36 13.54 9.10 21.73
N ALA A 37 13.90 9.89 22.72
CA ALA A 37 15.05 10.78 22.61
C ALA A 37 16.38 10.03 22.47
N ARG A 38 16.58 8.94 23.22
CA ARG A 38 17.76 8.05 23.06
C ARG A 38 17.80 7.38 21.71
N LEU A 39 16.66 6.90 21.21
CA LEU A 39 16.54 6.30 19.88
C LEU A 39 16.90 7.31 18.78
N ARG A 40 16.42 8.55 18.90
CA ARG A 40 16.77 9.64 17.96
C ARG A 40 18.27 9.93 17.90
N VAL A 41 18.95 9.98 19.06
CA VAL A 41 20.39 10.23 19.13
C VAL A 41 21.20 9.06 18.53
N GLN A 42 20.84 7.83 18.85
CA GLN A 42 21.51 6.63 18.30
C GLN A 42 21.34 6.54 16.78
N ARG A 43 20.16 6.85 16.28
CA ARG A 43 19.84 6.85 14.84
C ARG A 43 20.50 8.02 14.11
N GLY A 44 20.56 9.20 14.73
CA GLY A 44 21.32 10.34 14.20
C GLY A 44 22.80 10.04 14.04
N LEU A 45 23.42 9.33 14.99
CA LEU A 45 24.80 8.88 14.91
C LEU A 45 25.02 7.82 13.82
N ALA A 46 24.07 6.88 13.65
CA ALA A 46 24.12 5.89 12.58
C ALA A 46 24.01 6.54 11.20
N ALA A 47 23.10 7.51 11.05
CA ALA A 47 22.93 8.31 9.84
C ALA A 47 24.18 9.14 9.49
N ALA A 48 24.80 9.77 10.50
CA ALA A 48 26.03 10.53 10.32
C ALA A 48 27.20 9.63 9.87
N ARG A 49 27.32 8.43 10.43
CA ARG A 49 28.32 7.43 10.02
C ARG A 49 28.08 6.94 8.59
N LEU A 50 26.84 6.73 8.19
CA LEU A 50 26.49 6.34 6.83
C LEU A 50 26.84 7.45 5.83
N ALA A 51 26.46 8.70 6.13
CA ALA A 51 26.78 9.84 5.30
C ALA A 51 28.31 10.04 5.14
N ALA A 52 29.06 9.85 6.24
CA ALA A 52 30.53 9.92 6.21
C ALA A 52 31.13 8.78 5.36
N ARG A 53 30.63 7.54 5.47
CA ARG A 53 31.12 6.41 4.66
C ARG A 53 30.74 6.57 3.19
N GLY A 54 29.53 6.94 2.89
CA GLY A 54 29.04 7.19 1.52
C GLY A 54 29.78 8.33 0.85
N GLY A 55 30.01 9.43 1.59
CA GLY A 55 30.81 10.57 1.11
C GLY A 55 32.27 10.21 0.84
N ALA A 56 32.91 9.44 1.73
CA ALA A 56 34.28 8.98 1.54
C ALA A 56 34.41 8.03 0.33
N ARG A 57 33.46 7.09 0.15
CA ARG A 57 33.45 6.19 -1.02
C ARG A 57 33.18 6.95 -2.32
N TYR A 58 32.24 7.89 -2.31
CA TYR A 58 32.00 8.73 -3.47
C TYR A 58 33.23 9.53 -3.87
N ALA A 59 33.91 10.12 -2.91
CA ALA A 59 35.16 10.88 -3.16
C ALA A 59 36.29 9.99 -3.76
N VAL A 60 36.36 8.71 -3.38
CA VAL A 60 37.33 7.75 -3.93
C VAL A 60 36.90 7.22 -5.30
N SER A 61 35.62 7.03 -5.52
CA SER A 61 35.09 6.42 -6.74
C SER A 61 34.81 7.43 -7.85
N ALA A 62 34.50 8.69 -7.51
CA ALA A 62 34.16 9.72 -8.49
C ALA A 62 35.27 9.97 -9.53
N PRO A 63 36.59 10.07 -9.17
CA PRO A 63 37.63 10.24 -10.16
C PRO A 63 37.74 9.04 -11.12
N ARG A 64 37.54 7.81 -10.62
CA ARG A 64 37.60 6.59 -11.41
C ARG A 64 36.41 6.49 -12.37
N ILE A 65 35.21 6.87 -11.91
CA ILE A 65 34.01 6.94 -12.74
C ILE A 65 34.14 8.01 -13.81
N PHE A 66 34.77 9.15 -13.49
CA PHE A 66 34.98 10.24 -14.45
C PHE A 66 35.98 9.87 -15.52
N ALA A 67 37.05 9.15 -15.16
CA ALA A 67 38.08 8.70 -16.07
C ALA A 67 37.70 7.50 -16.94
N ALA A 68 36.68 6.73 -16.53
CA ALA A 68 36.20 5.56 -17.27
C ALA A 68 35.25 5.94 -18.41
N ALA A 69 35.21 5.12 -19.48
CA ALA A 69 34.33 5.32 -20.63
C ALA A 69 33.43 4.08 -20.87
N GLY A 70 32.31 4.28 -21.54
CA GLY A 70 31.41 3.20 -21.98
C GLY A 70 30.96 2.28 -20.86
N GLU A 71 31.01 0.97 -21.08
CA GLU A 71 30.57 -0.07 -20.16
C GLU A 71 31.32 -0.04 -18.79
N GLN A 72 32.60 0.31 -18.79
CA GLN A 72 33.40 0.38 -17.56
C GLN A 72 32.89 1.46 -16.62
N ARG A 73 32.46 2.62 -17.15
CA ARG A 73 31.80 3.69 -16.37
C ARG A 73 30.49 3.19 -15.77
N GLN A 74 29.71 2.46 -16.54
CA GLN A 74 28.44 1.89 -16.08
C GLN A 74 28.64 0.84 -14.98
N ARG A 75 29.62 -0.04 -15.12
CA ARG A 75 30.01 -1.03 -14.08
C ARG A 75 30.40 -0.34 -12.78
N LEU A 76 31.31 0.64 -12.83
CA LEU A 76 31.74 1.37 -11.64
C LEU A 76 30.60 2.14 -10.95
N ARG A 77 29.65 2.70 -11.71
CA ARG A 77 28.43 3.30 -11.15
C ARG A 77 27.53 2.27 -10.48
N ASN A 78 27.36 1.11 -11.10
CA ASN A 78 26.56 0.02 -10.55
C ASN A 78 27.17 -0.54 -9.27
N ASP A 79 28.49 -0.71 -9.22
CA ASP A 79 29.22 -1.18 -8.03
C ASP A 79 29.12 -0.17 -6.87
N LEU A 80 29.24 1.13 -7.16
CA LEU A 80 29.05 2.17 -6.15
C LEU A 80 27.62 2.20 -5.63
N ALA A 81 26.64 2.07 -6.50
CA ALA A 81 25.23 2.00 -6.14
C ALA A 81 24.92 0.76 -5.27
N LEU A 82 25.48 -0.40 -5.62
CA LEU A 82 25.34 -1.64 -4.86
C LEU A 82 25.93 -1.53 -3.46
N GLN A 83 27.18 -1.06 -3.35
CA GLN A 83 27.85 -0.87 -2.06
C GLN A 83 27.16 0.19 -1.19
N THR A 84 26.60 1.24 -1.81
CA THR A 84 25.81 2.24 -1.10
C THR A 84 24.50 1.63 -0.59
N ALA A 85 23.83 0.79 -1.40
CA ALA A 85 22.61 0.10 -1.00
C ALA A 85 22.86 -0.91 0.14
N GLU A 86 23.99 -1.63 0.13
CA GLU A 86 24.38 -2.56 1.21
C GLU A 86 24.67 -1.82 2.53
N ASP A 87 25.39 -0.69 2.48
CA ASP A 87 25.65 0.14 3.67
C ASP A 87 24.37 0.76 4.23
N VAL A 88 23.50 1.16 3.34
CA VAL A 88 22.16 1.64 3.66
C VAL A 88 21.39 0.53 4.35
N ALA A 89 21.28 -0.66 3.77
CA ALA A 89 20.57 -1.79 4.34
C ALA A 89 21.12 -2.19 5.73
N ALA A 90 22.45 -2.23 5.89
CA ALA A 90 23.08 -2.55 7.18
C ALA A 90 22.79 -1.49 8.26
N THR A 91 22.71 -0.21 7.88
CA THR A 91 22.41 0.89 8.81
C THR A 91 20.90 0.96 9.12
N LEU A 92 20.07 0.56 8.17
CA LEU A 92 18.63 0.65 8.18
C LEU A 92 17.96 -0.55 8.87
N GLY A 93 18.70 -1.61 9.20
CA GLY A 93 18.18 -2.72 10.02
C GLY A 93 17.54 -2.28 11.35
N THR A 94 17.73 -1.01 11.74
CA THR A 94 17.09 -0.37 12.89
C THR A 94 15.87 0.52 12.54
N MET A 95 15.61 0.77 11.23
CA MET A 95 14.51 1.63 10.73
C MET A 95 13.44 0.82 9.98
N LYS A 96 12.99 -0.28 10.59
CA LYS A 96 12.22 -1.35 9.91
C LYS A 96 10.92 -0.90 9.24
N GLY A 97 10.12 -0.03 9.84
CA GLY A 97 8.77 0.32 9.34
C GLY A 97 8.78 1.19 8.07
N VAL A 98 9.57 2.27 8.06
CA VAL A 98 9.67 3.17 6.88
C VAL A 98 10.28 2.46 5.69
N LEU A 99 11.19 1.52 5.94
CA LEU A 99 11.90 0.82 4.87
C LEU A 99 11.11 -0.32 4.24
N MET A 100 10.30 -1.02 5.04
CA MET A 100 9.35 -1.95 4.47
C MET A 100 8.44 -1.23 3.47
N LYS A 101 7.96 -0.04 3.85
CA LYS A 101 7.10 0.76 2.97
C LYS A 101 7.83 1.34 1.77
N LEU A 102 9.06 1.83 1.96
CA LEU A 102 9.94 2.23 0.84
C LEU A 102 10.26 1.03 -0.07
N GLY A 103 10.48 -0.15 0.50
CA GLY A 103 10.68 -1.39 -0.25
C GLY A 103 9.43 -1.78 -1.05
N GLN A 104 8.26 -1.70 -0.45
CA GLN A 104 6.99 -1.90 -1.14
C GLN A 104 6.79 -0.85 -2.25
N MET A 105 7.01 0.43 -1.97
CA MET A 105 6.93 1.48 -3.00
C MET A 105 7.98 1.28 -4.10
N ALA A 106 9.19 0.87 -3.76
CA ALA A 106 10.27 0.62 -4.72
C ALA A 106 10.06 -0.65 -5.56
N SER A 107 9.33 -1.64 -5.06
CA SER A 107 8.98 -2.83 -5.84
C SER A 107 8.02 -2.54 -7.00
N TYR A 108 7.29 -1.42 -6.92
CA TYR A 108 6.41 -0.93 -8.00
C TYR A 108 7.14 -0.05 -9.03
N VAL A 109 8.38 0.36 -8.75
CA VAL A 109 9.23 1.12 -9.69
C VAL A 109 10.20 0.14 -10.34
N ASP A 110 9.66 -0.79 -11.13
CA ASP A 110 10.35 -2.01 -11.56
C ASP A 110 11.57 -1.76 -12.47
N ASP A 111 11.54 -0.78 -13.36
CA ASP A 111 12.62 -0.52 -14.33
C ASP A 111 13.55 0.67 -13.98
N GLY A 112 13.26 1.44 -12.93
CA GLY A 112 14.08 2.57 -12.49
C GLY A 112 15.13 2.23 -11.43
N LEU A 113 14.97 1.09 -10.72
CA LEU A 113 15.90 0.65 -9.69
C LEU A 113 16.84 -0.44 -10.20
N ASN A 114 18.10 -0.31 -9.85
CA ASN A 114 19.09 -1.36 -10.08
C ASN A 114 18.59 -2.69 -9.46
N PRO A 115 18.62 -3.83 -10.18
CA PRO A 115 18.12 -5.13 -9.69
C PRO A 115 18.74 -5.58 -8.35
N SER A 116 19.93 -5.13 -8.04
CA SER A 116 20.59 -5.39 -6.75
C SER A 116 20.00 -4.56 -5.61
N VAL A 117 19.63 -3.31 -5.87
CA VAL A 117 18.93 -2.44 -4.91
C VAL A 117 17.56 -3.02 -4.59
N ARG A 118 16.82 -3.46 -5.60
CA ARG A 118 15.53 -4.11 -5.44
C ARG A 118 15.63 -5.38 -4.59
N ARG A 119 16.55 -6.29 -4.89
CA ARG A 119 16.79 -7.51 -4.08
C ARG A 119 17.14 -7.19 -2.63
N THR A 120 17.91 -6.13 -2.39
CA THR A 120 18.25 -5.70 -1.03
C THR A 120 17.02 -5.16 -0.29
N LEU A 121 16.18 -4.38 -0.97
CA LEU A 121 14.93 -3.86 -0.40
C LEU A 121 13.90 -4.98 -0.15
N SER A 122 13.75 -5.94 -1.06
CA SER A 122 12.88 -7.11 -0.87
C SER A 122 13.29 -7.97 0.33
N ARG A 123 14.60 -8.20 0.54
CA ARG A 123 15.10 -8.92 1.72
C ARG A 123 14.80 -8.21 3.04
N LEU A 124 14.63 -6.88 3.03
CA LEU A 124 14.22 -6.13 4.21
C LEU A 124 12.74 -6.33 4.56
N GLN A 125 11.90 -6.71 3.59
CA GLN A 125 10.50 -7.04 3.82
C GLN A 125 10.33 -8.36 4.60
N ASP A 126 11.17 -9.36 4.28
CA ASP A 126 11.06 -10.71 4.82
C ASP A 126 11.67 -10.87 6.24
N SER A 127 12.29 -9.82 6.80
CA SER A 127 13.18 -9.94 7.96
C SER A 127 12.59 -9.47 9.29
N VAL A 128 11.29 -9.19 9.38
CA VAL A 128 10.70 -8.74 10.65
C VAL A 128 10.27 -9.97 11.46
N PRO A 129 10.93 -10.29 12.59
CA PRO A 129 10.42 -11.33 13.46
C PRO A 129 9.04 -10.93 13.99
N PRO A 130 8.13 -11.90 14.17
CA PRO A 130 6.83 -11.63 14.78
C PRO A 130 7.02 -11.00 16.17
N MET A 131 6.07 -10.16 16.55
CA MET A 131 5.97 -9.65 17.92
C MET A 131 5.70 -10.81 18.88
N SER A 132 6.21 -10.72 20.11
CA SER A 132 5.93 -11.78 21.08
C SER A 132 4.43 -11.83 21.41
N PRO A 133 3.90 -13.02 21.77
CA PRO A 133 2.50 -13.18 22.15
C PRO A 133 2.05 -12.21 23.25
N GLU A 134 2.92 -11.93 24.22
CA GLU A 134 2.62 -11.03 25.34
C GLU A 134 2.45 -9.59 24.88
N LEU A 135 3.22 -9.14 23.88
CA LEU A 135 3.08 -7.80 23.31
C LEU A 135 1.79 -7.66 22.50
N ALA A 136 1.39 -8.70 21.76
CA ALA A 136 0.11 -8.72 21.06
C ALA A 136 -1.06 -8.66 22.05
N ALA A 137 -1.03 -9.49 23.09
CA ALA A 137 -2.02 -9.50 24.16
C ALA A 137 -2.09 -8.14 24.89
N GLN A 138 -0.93 -7.50 25.11
CA GLN A 138 -0.89 -6.16 25.72
C GLN A 138 -1.61 -5.13 24.85
N VAL A 139 -1.38 -5.09 23.53
CA VAL A 139 -2.06 -4.14 22.61
C VAL A 139 -3.56 -4.39 22.62
N ILE A 140 -4.00 -5.65 22.55
CA ILE A 140 -5.42 -6.00 22.62
C ILE A 140 -6.03 -5.53 23.93
N THR A 141 -5.35 -5.78 25.06
CA THR A 141 -5.82 -5.35 26.39
C THR A 141 -5.93 -3.84 26.51
N GLU A 142 -4.95 -3.10 25.96
CA GLU A 142 -4.96 -1.62 25.96
C GLU A 142 -6.09 -1.05 25.11
N GLU A 143 -6.39 -1.70 23.96
CA GLU A 143 -7.35 -1.20 22.97
C GLU A 143 -8.79 -1.68 23.25
N LEU A 144 -8.99 -2.94 23.63
CA LEU A 144 -10.29 -3.54 23.85
C LEU A 144 -10.70 -3.65 25.32
N GLY A 145 -9.80 -3.30 26.25
CA GLY A 145 -10.09 -3.18 27.69
C GLY A 145 -10.02 -4.48 28.47
N ALA A 146 -9.77 -5.64 27.83
CA ALA A 146 -9.60 -6.94 28.50
C ALA A 146 -8.55 -7.80 27.77
N ALA A 147 -8.02 -8.80 28.46
CA ALA A 147 -7.09 -9.76 27.86
C ALA A 147 -7.77 -10.57 26.72
N PRO A 148 -7.01 -11.01 25.69
CA PRO A 148 -7.58 -11.77 24.58
C PRO A 148 -8.44 -12.95 25.01
N GLU A 149 -8.02 -13.68 26.03
CA GLU A 149 -8.72 -14.87 26.58
C GLU A 149 -10.04 -14.54 27.29
N ALA A 150 -10.28 -13.25 27.58
CA ALA A 150 -11.53 -12.75 28.15
C ALA A 150 -12.45 -12.11 27.09
N ILE A 151 -11.95 -11.88 25.86
CA ILE A 151 -12.69 -11.30 24.75
C ILE A 151 -13.11 -12.39 23.75
N PHE A 152 -12.22 -13.36 23.53
CA PHE A 152 -12.41 -14.44 22.56
C PHE A 152 -12.57 -15.78 23.30
N LYS A 153 -13.47 -16.60 22.81
CA LYS A 153 -13.64 -17.98 23.29
C LYS A 153 -12.39 -18.82 23.06
N GLU A 154 -11.69 -18.57 21.91
CA GLU A 154 -10.39 -19.15 21.61
C GLU A 154 -9.49 -18.04 21.04
N TRP A 155 -8.27 -17.98 21.54
CA TRP A 155 -7.23 -17.07 21.04
C TRP A 155 -5.98 -17.87 20.68
N ASP A 156 -5.48 -17.70 19.44
CA ASP A 156 -4.21 -18.27 19.04
C ASP A 156 -3.10 -17.21 19.25
N PRO A 157 -2.18 -17.43 20.21
CA PRO A 157 -1.09 -16.50 20.47
C PRO A 157 -0.05 -16.44 19.35
N GLU A 158 0.03 -17.47 18.49
CA GLU A 158 0.93 -17.49 17.34
C GLU A 158 0.27 -16.81 16.14
N PRO A 159 0.95 -15.84 15.48
CA PRO A 159 0.37 -15.16 14.35
C PRO A 159 0.30 -16.06 13.10
N ILE A 160 -0.83 -16.01 12.40
CA ILE A 160 -1.03 -16.71 11.11
C ILE A 160 -0.41 -15.97 9.93
N ALA A 161 -0.15 -14.66 10.07
CA ALA A 161 0.48 -13.84 9.05
C ALA A 161 1.17 -12.61 9.65
N ALA A 162 2.20 -12.13 8.97
CA ALA A 162 2.76 -10.81 9.21
C ALA A 162 2.02 -9.76 8.37
N ALA A 163 1.86 -8.56 8.92
CA ALA A 163 1.39 -7.37 8.20
C ALA A 163 2.52 -6.32 8.18
N SER A 164 2.39 -5.27 7.33
CA SER A 164 3.44 -4.23 7.19
C SER A 164 3.83 -3.57 8.51
N ILE A 165 2.86 -3.30 9.37
CA ILE A 165 3.07 -2.63 10.67
C ILE A 165 2.48 -3.40 11.85
N GLY A 166 2.17 -4.69 11.66
CA GLY A 166 1.55 -5.53 12.67
C GLY A 166 1.60 -7.02 12.33
N GLN A 167 0.73 -7.77 12.94
CA GLN A 167 0.56 -9.20 12.65
C GLN A 167 -0.91 -9.59 12.81
N VAL A 168 -1.28 -10.74 12.25
CA VAL A 168 -2.64 -11.24 12.23
C VAL A 168 -2.71 -12.54 13.03
N HIS A 169 -3.66 -12.61 13.95
CA HIS A 169 -3.94 -13.78 14.77
C HIS A 169 -5.28 -14.40 14.41
N ARG A 170 -5.42 -15.69 14.62
CA ARG A 170 -6.71 -16.38 14.57
C ARG A 170 -7.36 -16.32 15.94
N ALA A 171 -8.67 -16.07 15.97
CA ALA A 171 -9.47 -16.19 17.17
C ALA A 171 -10.86 -16.78 16.85
N ILE A 172 -11.59 -17.17 17.89
CA ILE A 172 -13.02 -17.51 17.81
C ILE A 172 -13.76 -16.62 18.80
N THR A 173 -14.76 -15.91 18.34
CA THR A 173 -15.60 -15.05 19.17
C THR A 173 -16.48 -15.88 20.13
N GLU A 174 -17.12 -15.25 21.11
CA GLU A 174 -17.98 -15.93 22.08
C GLU A 174 -19.19 -16.64 21.44
N ASP A 175 -19.68 -16.11 20.31
CA ASP A 175 -20.77 -16.70 19.49
C ASP A 175 -20.28 -17.79 18.54
N GLY A 176 -18.96 -18.10 18.52
CA GLY A 176 -18.38 -19.20 17.76
C GLY A 176 -17.92 -18.84 16.35
N GLN A 177 -17.90 -17.54 15.97
CA GLN A 177 -17.40 -17.11 14.67
C GLN A 177 -15.87 -17.11 14.65
N ALA A 178 -15.27 -17.72 13.61
CA ALA A 178 -13.84 -17.64 13.36
C ALA A 178 -13.47 -16.26 12.79
N VAL A 179 -12.49 -15.60 13.40
CA VAL A 179 -12.06 -14.24 13.05
C VAL A 179 -10.55 -14.12 12.89
N ALA A 180 -10.13 -13.17 12.07
CA ALA A 180 -8.77 -12.70 11.93
C ALA A 180 -8.63 -11.37 12.70
N VAL A 181 -7.67 -11.33 13.62
CA VAL A 181 -7.40 -10.16 14.47
C VAL A 181 -6.04 -9.59 14.08
N LYS A 182 -6.04 -8.47 13.36
CA LYS A 182 -4.84 -7.74 12.94
C LYS A 182 -4.46 -6.74 14.02
N VAL A 183 -3.24 -6.87 14.56
CA VAL A 183 -2.75 -6.08 15.70
C VAL A 183 -1.51 -5.32 15.30
N GLN A 184 -1.47 -4.00 15.55
CA GLN A 184 -0.28 -3.18 15.27
C GLN A 184 0.86 -3.46 16.25
N TYR A 185 2.10 -3.35 15.77
CA TYR A 185 3.27 -3.41 16.64
C TYR A 185 3.28 -2.25 17.65
N PRO A 186 3.50 -2.50 18.94
CA PRO A 186 3.53 -1.44 19.95
C PRO A 186 4.65 -0.43 19.65
N GLY A 187 4.34 0.87 19.74
CA GLY A 187 5.30 1.95 19.48
C GLY A 187 5.68 2.16 18.02
N ILE A 188 5.00 1.50 17.07
CA ILE A 188 5.31 1.63 15.63
C ILE A 188 5.06 3.06 15.13
N ALA A 189 4.01 3.72 15.61
CA ALA A 189 3.68 5.09 15.24
C ALA A 189 4.77 6.08 15.64
N GLU A 190 5.27 5.97 16.87
CA GLU A 190 6.37 6.78 17.39
C GLU A 190 7.68 6.51 16.65
N THR A 191 7.93 5.23 16.35
CA THR A 191 9.11 4.77 15.60
C THR A 191 9.12 5.38 14.21
N ILE A 192 8.03 5.26 13.48
CA ILE A 192 7.87 5.80 12.12
C ILE A 192 7.95 7.33 12.13
N SER A 193 7.29 7.99 13.10
CA SER A 193 7.36 9.45 13.25
C SER A 193 8.78 9.94 13.51
N ALA A 194 9.57 9.19 14.29
CA ALA A 194 10.97 9.50 14.54
C ALA A 194 11.83 9.30 13.28
N ASP A 195 11.56 8.25 12.51
CA ASP A 195 12.27 7.94 11.27
C ASP A 195 11.98 8.98 10.18
N LEU A 196 10.72 9.37 10.02
CA LEU A 196 10.32 10.47 9.13
C LEU A 196 10.82 11.84 9.57
N GLY A 197 11.14 12.02 10.87
CA GLY A 197 11.82 13.20 11.40
C GLY A 197 13.25 13.38 10.87
N ASN A 198 13.91 12.31 10.43
CA ASN A 198 15.25 12.33 9.82
C ASN A 198 15.18 12.60 8.30
N VAL A 199 14.46 13.65 7.91
CA VAL A 199 14.20 14.02 6.50
C VAL A 199 15.48 14.07 5.65
N ALA A 200 16.60 14.49 6.24
CA ALA A 200 17.87 14.59 5.51
C ALA A 200 18.39 13.22 5.03
N LEU A 201 18.23 12.17 5.85
CA LEU A 201 18.61 10.80 5.47
C LEU A 201 17.67 10.24 4.41
N VAL A 202 16.36 10.32 4.64
CA VAL A 202 15.34 9.86 3.66
C VAL A 202 15.52 10.57 2.33
N ARG A 203 15.76 11.89 2.35
CA ARG A 203 16.04 12.68 1.14
C ARG A 203 17.29 12.21 0.39
N SER A 204 18.38 11.90 1.11
CA SER A 204 19.62 11.43 0.46
C SER A 204 19.45 10.05 -0.17
N LEU A 205 18.68 9.17 0.47
CA LEU A 205 18.34 7.85 -0.05
C LEU A 205 17.48 7.93 -1.31
N LEU A 206 16.41 8.73 -1.26
CA LEU A 206 15.52 8.93 -2.40
C LEU A 206 16.23 9.60 -3.57
N LYS A 207 17.11 10.58 -3.35
CA LYS A 207 17.95 11.17 -4.40
C LYS A 207 18.88 10.16 -5.06
N ALA A 208 19.41 9.22 -4.28
CA ALA A 208 20.29 8.16 -4.82
C ALA A 208 19.48 7.09 -5.58
N ALA A 209 18.27 6.78 -5.12
CA ALA A 209 17.39 5.76 -5.72
C ALA A 209 16.62 6.26 -6.96
N ALA A 210 16.22 7.55 -6.97
CA ALA A 210 15.43 8.16 -8.03
C ALA A 210 15.98 9.52 -8.44
N PRO A 211 17.12 9.56 -9.14
CA PRO A 211 17.73 10.81 -9.58
C PRO A 211 16.81 11.53 -10.60
N GLY A 212 16.48 12.80 -10.34
CA GLY A 212 15.63 13.62 -11.20
C GLY A 212 14.17 13.73 -10.77
N GLN A 213 13.75 13.02 -9.71
CA GLN A 213 12.39 13.11 -9.17
C GLN A 213 12.25 14.21 -8.11
N ASP A 214 11.02 14.69 -7.91
CA ASP A 214 10.68 15.59 -6.78
C ASP A 214 10.71 14.82 -5.46
N VAL A 215 11.90 14.80 -4.85
CA VAL A 215 12.12 14.08 -3.58
C VAL A 215 11.29 14.66 -2.44
N ASN A 216 10.93 15.95 -2.47
CA ASN A 216 10.12 16.55 -1.40
C ASN A 216 8.67 16.10 -1.51
N GLY A 217 8.09 16.10 -2.72
CA GLY A 217 6.76 15.55 -2.98
C GLY A 217 6.67 14.09 -2.59
N LEU A 218 7.70 13.30 -2.91
CA LEU A 218 7.77 11.88 -2.57
C LEU A 218 7.84 11.63 -1.05
N ILE A 219 8.58 12.45 -0.30
CA ILE A 219 8.62 12.38 1.17
C ILE A 219 7.26 12.70 1.79
N GLU A 220 6.58 13.73 1.28
CA GLU A 220 5.28 14.11 1.81
C GLU A 220 4.22 13.04 1.52
N GLU A 221 4.22 12.49 0.32
CA GLU A 221 3.36 11.35 -0.03
C GLU A 221 3.64 10.14 0.88
N LEU A 222 4.91 9.80 1.11
CA LEU A 222 5.28 8.73 2.04
C LEU A 222 4.75 8.99 3.45
N ARG A 223 4.81 10.24 3.94
CA ARG A 223 4.27 10.61 5.25
C ARG A 223 2.77 10.45 5.33
N GLU A 224 2.05 10.89 4.32
CA GLU A 224 0.60 10.75 4.26
C GLU A 224 0.19 9.28 4.26
N ARG A 225 0.84 8.45 3.42
CA ARG A 225 0.58 7.02 3.34
C ARG A 225 0.81 6.29 4.66
N ILE A 226 1.90 6.61 5.34
CA ILE A 226 2.21 6.00 6.64
C ILE A 226 1.20 6.43 7.71
N LYS A 227 0.73 7.68 7.69
CA LYS A 227 -0.33 8.12 8.60
C LYS A 227 -1.65 7.39 8.37
N GLU A 228 -1.99 7.13 7.10
CA GLU A 228 -3.17 6.36 6.73
C GLU A 228 -3.06 4.92 7.25
N GLU A 229 -1.91 4.27 7.05
CA GLU A 229 -1.65 2.89 7.48
C GLU A 229 -1.63 2.70 9.01
N LEU A 230 -1.34 3.77 9.76
CA LEU A 230 -1.37 3.76 11.22
C LEU A 230 -2.78 3.86 11.83
N ASP A 231 -3.80 3.99 11.01
CA ASP A 231 -5.19 4.20 11.44
C ASP A 231 -6.06 3.02 10.96
N TYR A 232 -6.13 1.98 11.77
CA TYR A 232 -6.92 0.78 11.46
C TYR A 232 -8.43 1.01 11.47
N GLU A 233 -8.94 2.08 12.09
CA GLU A 233 -10.37 2.45 11.98
C GLU A 233 -10.73 2.84 10.55
N LYS A 234 -9.82 3.54 9.83
CA LYS A 234 -10.02 3.87 8.42
C LYS A 234 -9.96 2.65 7.51
N GLU A 235 -9.03 1.73 7.79
CA GLU A 235 -8.95 0.46 7.04
C GLU A 235 -10.23 -0.35 7.25
N ALA A 236 -10.71 -0.50 8.50
CA ALA A 236 -11.95 -1.18 8.83
C ALA A 236 -13.17 -0.56 8.13
N ALA A 237 -13.30 0.77 8.13
CA ALA A 237 -14.39 1.48 7.46
C ALA A 237 -14.34 1.29 5.93
N SER A 238 -13.15 1.27 5.34
CA SER A 238 -12.96 0.98 3.92
C SER A 238 -13.36 -0.46 3.60
N GLN A 239 -12.86 -1.43 4.36
CA GLN A 239 -13.21 -2.85 4.20
C GLN A 239 -14.71 -3.09 4.34
N ALA A 240 -15.36 -2.50 5.36
CA ALA A 240 -16.80 -2.59 5.55
C ALA A 240 -17.60 -2.07 4.33
N THR A 241 -17.12 -0.97 3.71
CA THR A 241 -17.72 -0.44 2.47
C THR A 241 -17.65 -1.44 1.33
N PHE A 242 -16.49 -2.08 1.11
CA PHE A 242 -16.32 -3.07 0.06
C PHE A 242 -17.07 -4.37 0.38
N ALA A 243 -17.08 -4.82 1.64
CA ALA A 243 -17.85 -5.98 2.07
C ALA A 243 -19.36 -5.79 1.82
N ALA A 244 -19.90 -4.60 2.10
CA ALA A 244 -21.28 -4.26 1.80
C ALA A 244 -21.56 -4.18 0.30
N PHE A 245 -20.61 -3.64 -0.49
CA PHE A 245 -20.74 -3.53 -1.95
C PHE A 245 -20.74 -4.90 -2.61
N TYR A 246 -19.87 -5.82 -2.21
CA TYR A 246 -19.74 -7.17 -2.77
C TYR A 246 -20.49 -8.27 -1.99
N ASP A 247 -21.37 -7.92 -1.05
CA ASP A 247 -22.11 -8.91 -0.27
C ASP A 247 -22.91 -9.85 -1.18
N GLY A 248 -22.67 -11.17 -1.04
CA GLY A 248 -23.29 -12.21 -1.87
C GLY A 248 -22.81 -12.25 -3.33
N HIS A 249 -21.70 -11.60 -3.68
CA HIS A 249 -21.10 -11.69 -5.02
C HIS A 249 -20.65 -13.13 -5.31
N PRO A 250 -20.85 -13.67 -6.55
CA PRO A 250 -20.56 -15.07 -6.84
C PRO A 250 -19.09 -15.47 -6.75
N THR A 251 -18.16 -14.56 -7.00
CA THR A 251 -16.70 -14.87 -7.07
C THR A 251 -15.83 -13.92 -6.28
N ILE A 252 -16.31 -12.76 -5.85
CA ILE A 252 -15.55 -11.77 -5.08
C ILE A 252 -15.92 -11.87 -3.61
N GLY A 253 -14.93 -12.23 -2.78
CA GLY A 253 -15.05 -12.27 -1.31
C GLY A 253 -14.39 -11.06 -0.66
N VAL A 254 -15.06 -10.47 0.34
CA VAL A 254 -14.51 -9.44 1.23
C VAL A 254 -14.92 -9.80 2.65
N PRO A 255 -13.99 -10.10 3.57
CA PRO A 255 -14.33 -10.48 4.94
C PRO A 255 -15.06 -9.35 5.65
N LYS A 256 -16.18 -9.67 6.31
CA LYS A 256 -16.95 -8.68 7.06
C LYS A 256 -16.20 -8.26 8.31
N ILE A 257 -16.26 -6.96 8.61
CA ILE A 257 -15.68 -6.39 9.83
C ILE A 257 -16.59 -6.70 11.03
N ILE A 258 -15.96 -6.91 12.19
CA ILE A 258 -16.62 -7.01 13.50
C ILE A 258 -16.39 -5.66 14.21
N PRO A 259 -17.28 -4.67 14.06
CA PRO A 259 -16.99 -3.28 14.43
C PRO A 259 -16.66 -3.08 15.91
N GLU A 260 -17.30 -3.84 16.80
CA GLU A 260 -17.11 -3.79 18.25
C GLU A 260 -15.73 -4.29 18.71
N LEU A 261 -15.03 -5.03 17.85
CA LEU A 261 -13.66 -5.51 18.06
C LEU A 261 -12.63 -4.78 17.20
N CYS A 262 -12.98 -3.57 16.71
CA CYS A 262 -12.10 -2.71 15.95
C CYS A 262 -11.78 -1.42 16.70
N THR A 263 -10.52 -1.02 16.65
CA THR A 263 -10.00 0.21 17.24
C THR A 263 -8.90 0.78 16.35
N ARG A 264 -8.27 1.85 16.79
CA ARG A 264 -7.18 2.45 16.03
C ARG A 264 -5.98 1.53 15.79
N ARG A 265 -5.74 0.54 16.66
CA ARG A 265 -4.59 -0.39 16.57
C ARG A 265 -4.98 -1.87 16.41
N VAL A 266 -6.27 -2.18 16.43
CA VAL A 266 -6.80 -3.54 16.26
C VAL A 266 -7.90 -3.51 15.21
N ILE A 267 -7.86 -4.43 14.24
CA ILE A 267 -8.94 -4.65 13.30
C ILE A 267 -9.32 -6.13 13.32
N THR A 268 -10.60 -6.40 13.49
CA THR A 268 -11.14 -7.76 13.53
C THR A 268 -12.14 -7.95 12.40
N SER A 269 -11.94 -9.01 11.62
CA SER A 269 -12.83 -9.40 10.52
C SER A 269 -13.07 -10.90 10.52
N GLU A 270 -14.04 -11.35 9.73
CA GLU A 270 -14.20 -12.77 9.43
C GLU A 270 -12.88 -13.39 8.99
N LEU A 271 -12.61 -14.62 9.45
CA LEU A 271 -11.43 -15.37 9.01
C LEU A 271 -11.66 -15.91 7.61
N ALA A 272 -10.96 -15.35 6.63
CA ALA A 272 -10.95 -15.88 5.28
C ALA A 272 -10.02 -17.09 5.17
N THR A 273 -10.43 -18.05 4.35
CA THR A 273 -9.65 -19.25 4.00
C THR A 273 -9.41 -19.28 2.50
N GLY A 274 -8.44 -20.06 2.05
CA GLY A 274 -8.11 -20.22 0.64
C GLY A 274 -6.61 -20.41 0.42
N ALA A 275 -6.28 -20.78 -0.81
CA ALA A 275 -4.90 -20.96 -1.25
C ALA A 275 -4.19 -19.60 -1.38
N ARG A 276 -2.92 -19.55 -1.05
CA ARG A 276 -2.08 -18.39 -1.32
C ARG A 276 -1.67 -18.33 -2.79
N PHE A 277 -1.27 -17.15 -3.27
CA PHE A 277 -0.91 -16.92 -4.66
C PHE A 277 0.12 -17.93 -5.22
N ALA A 278 1.17 -18.23 -4.46
CA ALA A 278 2.18 -19.21 -4.89
C ALA A 278 1.62 -20.63 -5.08
N GLU A 279 0.64 -21.04 -4.29
CA GLU A 279 -0.07 -22.31 -4.45
C GLU A 279 -1.01 -22.24 -5.66
N MET A 280 -1.80 -21.15 -5.80
CA MET A 280 -2.70 -20.94 -6.94
C MET A 280 -1.94 -20.96 -8.28
N LEU A 281 -0.71 -20.44 -8.35
CA LEU A 281 0.11 -20.52 -9.56
C LEU A 281 0.41 -21.97 -10.04
N THR A 282 0.29 -22.96 -9.16
CA THR A 282 0.44 -24.38 -9.51
C THR A 282 -0.83 -25.02 -10.11
N TRP A 283 -1.93 -24.28 -10.11
CA TRP A 283 -3.21 -24.78 -10.59
C TRP A 283 -3.27 -24.88 -12.14
N PRO A 284 -4.24 -25.64 -12.71
CA PRO A 284 -4.50 -25.61 -14.14
C PRO A 284 -4.72 -24.20 -14.68
N GLN A 285 -4.38 -23.95 -15.92
CA GLN A 285 -4.47 -22.63 -16.54
C GLN A 285 -5.90 -22.07 -16.48
N GLU A 286 -6.90 -22.90 -16.74
CA GLU A 286 -8.32 -22.53 -16.67
C GLU A 286 -8.72 -21.94 -15.32
N GLU A 287 -8.25 -22.53 -14.21
CA GLU A 287 -8.52 -22.00 -12.87
C GLU A 287 -7.80 -20.66 -12.62
N LYS A 288 -6.60 -20.50 -13.16
CA LYS A 288 -5.87 -19.23 -13.10
C LYS A 288 -6.56 -18.15 -13.93
N ASP A 289 -7.11 -18.49 -15.08
CA ASP A 289 -7.83 -17.55 -15.95
C ASP A 289 -9.13 -17.08 -15.28
N LEU A 290 -9.88 -18.00 -14.63
CA LEU A 290 -11.06 -17.63 -13.84
C LEU A 290 -10.70 -16.71 -12.67
N ALA A 291 -9.66 -17.01 -11.90
CA ALA A 291 -9.21 -16.14 -10.82
C ALA A 291 -8.75 -14.77 -11.33
N ALA A 292 -8.09 -14.73 -12.49
CA ALA A 292 -7.65 -13.50 -13.14
C ALA A 292 -8.83 -12.65 -13.61
N GLU A 293 -9.89 -13.27 -14.16
CA GLU A 293 -11.13 -12.57 -14.52
C GLU A 293 -11.77 -11.93 -13.28
N THR A 294 -11.85 -12.65 -12.16
CA THR A 294 -12.37 -12.11 -10.91
C THR A 294 -11.55 -10.92 -10.41
N ILE A 295 -10.21 -10.99 -10.44
CA ILE A 295 -9.35 -9.86 -10.05
C ILE A 295 -9.60 -8.65 -10.98
N TYR A 296 -9.69 -8.89 -12.29
CA TYR A 296 -9.98 -7.84 -13.27
C TYR A 296 -11.34 -7.17 -12.99
N ARG A 297 -12.40 -7.97 -12.80
CA ARG A 297 -13.74 -7.50 -12.47
C ARG A 297 -13.75 -6.70 -11.15
N TYR A 298 -13.12 -7.22 -10.10
CA TYR A 298 -13.01 -6.52 -8.82
C TYR A 298 -12.39 -5.13 -8.97
N VAL A 299 -11.27 -5.03 -9.66
CA VAL A 299 -10.55 -3.76 -9.85
C VAL A 299 -11.41 -2.75 -10.59
N PHE A 300 -11.95 -3.11 -11.76
CA PHE A 300 -12.66 -2.14 -12.61
C PHE A 300 -14.10 -1.86 -12.14
N ARG A 301 -14.80 -2.83 -11.55
CA ARG A 301 -16.10 -2.55 -10.93
C ARG A 301 -15.99 -1.66 -9.70
N SER A 302 -14.98 -1.90 -8.87
CA SER A 302 -14.69 -1.01 -7.74
C SER A 302 -14.43 0.41 -8.21
N LEU A 303 -13.67 0.58 -9.31
CA LEU A 303 -13.39 1.89 -9.87
C LEU A 303 -14.66 2.59 -10.40
N TYR A 304 -15.39 1.94 -11.28
CA TYR A 304 -16.48 2.60 -12.00
C TYR A 304 -17.81 2.61 -11.23
N GLU A 305 -18.13 1.55 -10.50
CA GLU A 305 -19.42 1.43 -9.82
C GLU A 305 -19.35 1.85 -8.33
N ALA A 306 -18.37 1.34 -7.57
CA ALA A 306 -18.17 1.76 -6.18
C ALA A 306 -17.45 3.12 -6.07
N ARG A 307 -16.89 3.64 -7.16
CA ARG A 307 -16.03 4.85 -7.19
C ARG A 307 -14.95 4.82 -6.12
N ALA A 308 -14.48 3.63 -5.84
CA ALA A 308 -13.45 3.37 -4.85
C ALA A 308 -12.44 2.40 -5.45
N PHE A 309 -11.16 2.60 -5.16
CA PHE A 309 -10.12 1.81 -5.74
C PHE A 309 -9.18 1.32 -4.64
N ASN A 310 -9.06 0.00 -4.49
CA ASN A 310 -8.10 -0.58 -3.57
C ASN A 310 -6.71 -0.48 -4.19
N GLY A 311 -5.85 0.32 -3.56
CA GLY A 311 -4.56 0.77 -4.10
C GLY A 311 -3.40 -0.19 -3.88
N ASP A 312 -3.59 -1.37 -3.31
CA ASP A 312 -2.52 -2.35 -3.07
C ASP A 312 -2.78 -3.69 -3.77
N PRO A 313 -2.50 -3.80 -5.09
CA PRO A 313 -2.71 -5.01 -5.87
C PRO A 313 -1.62 -6.05 -5.62
N HIS A 314 -1.18 -6.20 -4.36
CA HIS A 314 -0.16 -7.18 -4.00
C HIS A 314 -0.77 -8.58 -3.89
N PRO A 315 -0.20 -9.61 -4.54
CA PRO A 315 -0.78 -10.95 -4.54
C PRO A 315 -0.85 -11.60 -3.14
N GLY A 316 -0.07 -11.12 -2.18
CA GLY A 316 -0.15 -11.52 -0.77
C GLY A 316 -1.45 -11.10 -0.07
N ASN A 317 -2.21 -10.18 -0.67
CA ASN A 317 -3.49 -9.68 -0.17
C ASN A 317 -4.70 -10.45 -0.74
N TYR A 318 -4.46 -11.55 -1.45
CA TYR A 318 -5.49 -12.37 -2.08
C TYR A 318 -5.46 -13.80 -1.56
N LEU A 319 -6.64 -14.39 -1.37
CA LEU A 319 -6.83 -15.83 -1.15
C LEU A 319 -7.70 -16.37 -2.27
N PHE A 320 -7.38 -17.57 -2.73
CA PHE A 320 -7.95 -18.17 -3.93
C PHE A 320 -8.67 -19.47 -3.60
N GLU A 321 -9.83 -19.66 -4.19
CA GLU A 321 -10.55 -20.94 -4.21
C GLU A 321 -10.83 -21.35 -5.64
N ARG A 322 -11.08 -22.65 -5.88
CA ARG A 322 -11.41 -23.17 -7.21
C ARG A 322 -12.69 -22.52 -7.74
N GLY A 323 -12.83 -22.50 -9.08
CA GLY A 323 -13.97 -21.87 -9.75
C GLY A 323 -13.87 -20.34 -9.82
N GLY A 324 -12.65 -19.79 -9.64
CA GLY A 324 -12.37 -18.37 -9.81
C GLY A 324 -12.75 -17.51 -8.60
N HIS A 325 -13.09 -18.10 -7.43
CA HIS A 325 -13.38 -17.29 -6.25
C HIS A 325 -12.10 -16.68 -5.67
N VAL A 326 -12.12 -15.34 -5.43
CA VAL A 326 -10.98 -14.59 -4.87
C VAL A 326 -11.47 -13.73 -3.70
N THR A 327 -10.82 -13.89 -2.55
CA THR A 327 -11.07 -13.07 -1.36
C THR A 327 -9.96 -12.02 -1.21
N PHE A 328 -10.36 -10.75 -1.08
CA PHE A 328 -9.47 -9.58 -0.95
C PHE A 328 -9.37 -9.15 0.51
N LEU A 329 -8.13 -9.00 1.05
CA LEU A 329 -7.87 -8.93 2.48
C LEU A 329 -7.41 -7.56 3.00
N ASP A 330 -6.76 -6.73 2.18
CA ASP A 330 -6.14 -5.46 2.62
C ASP A 330 -6.86 -4.25 2.03
N TYR A 331 -7.29 -3.33 2.91
CA TYR A 331 -8.00 -2.11 2.56
C TYR A 331 -7.35 -0.85 3.16
N GLY A 332 -6.08 -0.97 3.56
CA GLY A 332 -5.30 0.13 4.11
C GLY A 332 -5.00 1.26 3.13
N LEU A 333 -5.17 1.02 1.82
CA LEU A 333 -4.95 2.00 0.78
C LEU A 333 -6.13 2.05 -0.19
N VAL A 334 -7.17 2.81 0.15
CA VAL A 334 -8.34 3.00 -0.71
C VAL A 334 -8.44 4.45 -1.15
N LYS A 335 -8.43 4.70 -2.46
CA LYS A 335 -8.78 6.01 -3.05
C LYS A 335 -10.25 6.01 -3.44
N ARG A 336 -10.97 7.03 -3.00
CA ARG A 336 -12.33 7.34 -3.44
C ARG A 336 -12.29 8.41 -4.51
N PHE A 337 -13.10 8.26 -5.53
CA PHE A 337 -13.20 9.18 -6.67
C PHE A 337 -14.52 9.92 -6.68
N THR A 338 -14.47 11.18 -6.98
CA THR A 338 -15.66 11.96 -7.36
C THR A 338 -16.03 11.64 -8.81
N PRO A 339 -17.31 11.84 -9.22
CA PRO A 339 -17.70 11.72 -10.61
C PRO A 339 -16.85 12.58 -11.56
N GLY A 340 -16.45 13.78 -11.13
CA GLY A 340 -15.59 14.68 -11.91
C GLY A 340 -14.17 14.17 -12.11
N GLU A 341 -13.64 13.34 -11.20
CA GLU A 341 -12.33 12.69 -11.37
C GLU A 341 -12.42 11.46 -12.30
N LEU A 342 -13.57 10.78 -12.40
CA LEU A 342 -13.73 9.61 -13.26
C LEU A 342 -14.07 9.98 -14.71
N ALA A 343 -14.86 11.03 -14.94
CA ALA A 343 -15.33 11.41 -16.26
C ALA A 343 -14.20 11.58 -17.30
N PRO A 344 -13.04 12.21 -17.00
CA PRO A 344 -11.94 12.27 -17.95
C PRO A 344 -11.32 10.91 -18.26
N LEU A 345 -11.24 9.99 -17.26
CA LEU A 345 -10.74 8.63 -17.50
C LEU A 345 -11.69 7.84 -18.41
N GLU A 346 -13.00 7.95 -18.15
CA GLU A 346 -14.04 7.34 -18.97
C GLU A 346 -13.98 7.88 -20.43
N HIS A 347 -13.83 9.19 -20.57
CA HIS A 347 -13.72 9.84 -21.88
C HIS A 347 -12.50 9.34 -22.67
N MET A 348 -11.32 9.26 -22.02
CA MET A 348 -10.10 8.75 -22.66
C MET A 348 -10.24 7.28 -23.09
N VAL A 349 -10.79 6.42 -22.24
CA VAL A 349 -11.03 5.01 -22.59
C VAL A 349 -12.04 4.90 -23.73
N ARG A 350 -13.14 5.65 -23.68
CA ARG A 350 -14.17 5.64 -24.71
C ARG A 350 -13.63 6.08 -26.06
N THR A 351 -13.00 7.26 -26.14
CA THR A 351 -12.48 7.83 -27.40
C THR A 351 -11.43 6.93 -28.03
N LEU A 352 -10.46 6.41 -27.23
CA LEU A 352 -9.40 5.58 -27.76
C LEU A 352 -9.83 4.15 -28.09
N CYS A 353 -10.67 3.54 -27.23
CA CYS A 353 -10.95 2.11 -27.33
C CYS A 353 -12.28 1.79 -28.05
N VAL A 354 -13.27 2.69 -28.00
CA VAL A 354 -14.60 2.45 -28.58
C VAL A 354 -14.82 3.26 -29.85
N ASP A 355 -14.66 4.59 -29.75
CA ASP A 355 -14.98 5.50 -30.82
C ASP A 355 -13.89 5.57 -31.91
N ASN A 356 -12.67 5.05 -31.61
CA ASN A 356 -11.47 5.17 -32.43
C ASN A 356 -11.23 6.63 -32.87
N ASP A 357 -11.34 7.55 -31.89
CA ASP A 357 -11.19 8.99 -32.04
C ASP A 357 -9.89 9.46 -31.35
N PRO A 358 -8.76 9.50 -32.07
CA PRO A 358 -7.47 9.95 -31.54
C PRO A 358 -7.47 11.41 -31.08
N GLU A 359 -8.20 12.29 -31.77
CA GLU A 359 -8.27 13.69 -31.39
C GLU A 359 -9.09 13.91 -30.11
N GLY A 360 -10.21 13.20 -29.96
CA GLY A 360 -10.97 13.17 -28.73
C GLY A 360 -10.15 12.61 -27.58
N PHE A 361 -9.33 11.58 -27.81
CA PHE A 361 -8.40 11.06 -26.81
C PHE A 361 -7.37 12.10 -26.36
N ARG A 362 -6.75 12.81 -27.33
CA ARG A 362 -5.83 13.91 -27.04
C ARG A 362 -6.50 15.01 -26.23
N ALA A 363 -7.71 15.42 -26.60
CA ALA A 363 -8.47 16.43 -25.87
C ALA A 363 -8.73 15.99 -24.42
N GLY A 364 -9.12 14.73 -24.21
CA GLY A 364 -9.30 14.15 -22.86
C GLY A 364 -8.01 14.13 -22.05
N MET A 365 -6.87 13.82 -22.64
CA MET A 365 -5.56 13.87 -22.00
C MET A 365 -5.20 15.29 -21.52
N VAL A 366 -5.52 16.31 -22.30
CA VAL A 366 -5.32 17.71 -21.94
C VAL A 366 -6.29 18.13 -20.82
N GLU A 367 -7.57 17.80 -20.94
CA GLU A 367 -8.59 18.13 -19.95
C GLU A 367 -8.27 17.50 -18.57
N ALA A 368 -7.84 16.25 -18.59
CA ALA A 368 -7.43 15.53 -17.36
C ALA A 368 -6.08 16.00 -16.79
N GLY A 369 -5.33 16.84 -17.52
CA GLY A 369 -4.02 17.35 -17.13
C GLY A 369 -2.87 16.34 -17.31
N PHE A 370 -3.07 15.29 -18.10
CA PHE A 370 -2.01 14.34 -18.45
C PHE A 370 -1.08 14.89 -19.54
N LEU A 371 -1.56 15.80 -20.39
CA LEU A 371 -0.80 16.43 -21.46
C LEU A 371 -0.93 17.94 -21.36
N GLN A 372 0.16 18.68 -21.60
CA GLN A 372 0.13 20.14 -21.70
C GLN A 372 -0.70 20.56 -22.93
N PRO A 373 -1.52 21.63 -22.86
CA PRO A 373 -2.39 22.06 -23.98
C PRO A 373 -1.64 22.33 -25.28
N ASP A 374 -0.47 22.99 -25.19
CA ASP A 374 0.34 23.40 -26.32
C ASP A 374 1.51 22.46 -26.61
N ALA A 375 1.41 21.19 -26.16
CA ALA A 375 2.45 20.18 -26.38
C ALA A 375 2.72 20.02 -27.91
N PRO A 376 3.96 20.26 -28.41
CA PRO A 376 4.33 20.11 -29.80
C PRO A 376 4.54 18.65 -30.19
N VAL A 377 3.56 17.81 -29.85
CA VAL A 377 3.53 16.36 -30.08
C VAL A 377 2.34 16.09 -30.99
N SER A 378 2.52 15.32 -32.04
CA SER A 378 1.40 14.91 -32.90
C SER A 378 0.46 13.95 -32.16
N THR A 379 -0.79 13.87 -32.59
CA THR A 379 -1.76 12.92 -32.03
C THR A 379 -1.34 11.48 -32.27
N ASP A 380 -0.71 11.17 -33.39
CA ASP A 380 -0.19 9.85 -33.71
C ASP A 380 0.93 9.42 -32.73
N GLU A 381 1.88 10.32 -32.44
CA GLU A 381 2.95 10.06 -31.45
C GLU A 381 2.38 9.85 -30.06
N LEU A 382 1.36 10.63 -29.67
CA LEU A 382 0.67 10.46 -28.38
C LEU A 382 -0.02 9.10 -28.31
N VAL A 383 -0.79 8.73 -29.35
CA VAL A 383 -1.50 7.44 -29.40
C VAL A 383 -0.51 6.27 -29.42
N ASP A 384 0.59 6.35 -30.18
CA ASP A 384 1.64 5.32 -30.16
C ASP A 384 2.24 5.13 -28.76
N GLN A 385 2.53 6.25 -28.07
CA GLN A 385 3.06 6.21 -26.71
C GLN A 385 2.07 5.59 -25.73
N MET A 386 0.79 5.92 -25.84
CA MET A 386 -0.23 5.57 -24.87
C MET A 386 -0.94 4.24 -25.16
N SER A 387 -0.94 3.78 -26.40
CA SER A 387 -1.70 2.62 -26.86
C SER A 387 -1.40 1.34 -26.07
N VAL A 388 -0.15 1.14 -25.68
CA VAL A 388 0.28 -0.05 -24.94
C VAL A 388 -0.47 -0.24 -23.60
N PHE A 389 -0.91 0.84 -22.98
CA PHE A 389 -1.67 0.80 -21.73
C PHE A 389 -3.12 0.34 -21.91
N TYR A 390 -3.60 0.38 -23.14
CA TYR A 390 -4.97 0.05 -23.54
C TYR A 390 -5.05 -1.18 -24.45
N ASP A 391 -3.93 -1.79 -24.81
CA ASP A 391 -3.89 -2.92 -25.76
C ASP A 391 -4.83 -4.06 -25.37
N THR A 392 -4.95 -4.37 -24.09
CA THR A 392 -5.83 -5.41 -23.57
C THR A 392 -7.31 -5.15 -23.82
N VAL A 393 -7.70 -3.87 -23.93
CA VAL A 393 -9.10 -3.44 -24.11
C VAL A 393 -9.36 -2.74 -25.46
N ARG A 394 -8.33 -2.49 -26.25
CA ARG A 394 -8.49 -2.02 -27.66
C ARG A 394 -8.76 -3.17 -28.63
N ARG A 395 -8.26 -4.35 -28.34
CA ARG A 395 -8.39 -5.54 -29.19
C ARG A 395 -9.58 -6.38 -28.73
N ARG A 396 -10.31 -6.96 -29.67
CA ARG A 396 -11.33 -7.98 -29.40
C ARG A 396 -10.70 -9.36 -29.50
N GLY A 397 -11.26 -10.31 -28.74
CA GLY A 397 -10.80 -11.68 -28.67
C GLY A 397 -9.78 -11.94 -27.56
N GLU A 398 -9.36 -13.17 -27.45
CA GLU A 398 -8.46 -13.62 -26.40
C GLU A 398 -7.11 -12.88 -26.44
N PHE A 399 -6.68 -12.45 -25.27
CA PHE A 399 -5.37 -11.83 -25.05
C PHE A 399 -4.72 -12.44 -23.81
N THR A 400 -3.50 -12.95 -23.98
CA THR A 400 -2.72 -13.48 -22.86
C THR A 400 -1.83 -12.41 -22.26
N MET A 401 -2.01 -12.14 -20.97
CA MET A 401 -1.13 -11.26 -20.19
C MET A 401 0.18 -11.99 -19.92
N THR A 402 1.20 -11.71 -20.72
CA THR A 402 2.53 -12.32 -20.54
C THR A 402 3.46 -11.40 -19.73
N ARG A 403 4.53 -11.97 -19.16
CA ARG A 403 5.57 -11.17 -18.48
C ARG A 403 6.24 -10.17 -19.43
N ASP A 404 6.42 -10.55 -20.70
CA ASP A 404 7.00 -9.66 -21.71
C ASP A 404 6.07 -8.46 -21.97
N TYR A 405 4.75 -8.70 -22.02
CA TYR A 405 3.78 -7.63 -22.15
C TYR A 405 3.82 -6.68 -20.93
N ALA A 406 3.74 -7.19 -19.71
CA ALA A 406 3.82 -6.38 -18.49
C ALA A 406 5.13 -5.58 -18.42
N THR A 407 6.26 -6.19 -18.80
CA THR A 407 7.56 -5.50 -18.90
C THR A 407 7.53 -4.40 -19.97
N SER A 408 6.87 -4.62 -21.11
CA SER A 408 6.75 -3.62 -22.16
C SER A 408 5.93 -2.41 -21.71
N VAL A 409 4.83 -2.65 -21.00
CA VAL A 409 3.99 -1.59 -20.38
C VAL A 409 4.82 -0.78 -19.39
N THR A 410 5.52 -1.44 -18.48
CA THR A 410 6.38 -0.78 -17.49
C THR A 410 7.50 0.03 -18.16
N ARG A 411 8.16 -0.53 -19.18
CA ARG A 411 9.22 0.16 -19.93
C ARG A 411 8.68 1.41 -20.63
N LYS A 412 7.54 1.31 -21.28
CA LYS A 412 6.91 2.43 -21.98
C LYS A 412 6.49 3.53 -20.99
N PHE A 413 6.02 3.14 -19.79
CA PHE A 413 5.66 4.08 -18.73
C PHE A 413 6.86 4.90 -18.23
N PHE A 414 8.04 4.28 -18.11
CA PHE A 414 9.27 4.92 -17.68
C PHE A 414 10.17 5.39 -18.82
N ASP A 415 9.65 5.46 -20.05
CA ASP A 415 10.41 5.96 -21.20
C ASP A 415 10.47 7.50 -21.23
N PHE A 416 11.37 8.05 -20.42
CA PHE A 416 11.64 9.51 -20.40
C PHE A 416 12.32 10.06 -21.67
N ARG A 417 12.63 9.19 -22.66
CA ARG A 417 13.20 9.60 -23.95
C ARG A 417 12.12 9.78 -25.01
N SER A 418 10.89 9.37 -24.74
CA SER A 418 9.76 9.60 -25.62
C SER A 418 9.58 11.10 -25.91
N PRO A 419 9.24 11.51 -27.15
CA PRO A 419 8.93 12.90 -27.45
C PRO A 419 7.74 13.44 -26.67
N VAL A 420 6.86 12.56 -26.14
CA VAL A 420 5.70 12.93 -25.32
C VAL A 420 6.12 13.25 -23.87
N ALA A 421 7.15 12.57 -23.35
CA ALA A 421 7.54 12.63 -21.94
C ALA A 421 7.79 14.05 -21.36
N PRO A 422 8.41 15.00 -22.08
CA PRO A 422 8.61 16.36 -21.57
C PRO A 422 7.31 17.16 -21.35
N TYR A 423 6.22 16.76 -22.01
CA TYR A 423 4.93 17.46 -22.02
C TYR A 423 3.84 16.70 -21.29
N ALA A 424 4.12 15.44 -20.88
CA ALA A 424 3.21 14.60 -20.14
C ALA A 424 3.48 14.69 -18.64
N SER A 425 2.42 14.64 -17.86
CA SER A 425 2.48 14.55 -16.40
C SER A 425 1.33 13.69 -15.89
N ILE A 426 1.50 13.05 -14.73
CA ILE A 426 0.40 12.35 -14.09
C ILE A 426 -0.12 13.25 -12.98
N PRO A 427 -1.36 13.76 -13.07
CA PRO A 427 -1.96 14.52 -11.99
C PRO A 427 -2.03 13.67 -10.71
N ARG A 428 -1.86 14.29 -9.54
CA ARG A 428 -1.81 13.60 -8.23
C ARG A 428 -3.02 12.69 -7.98
N SER A 429 -4.20 13.09 -8.43
CA SER A 429 -5.44 12.30 -8.31
C SER A 429 -5.38 10.96 -9.05
N TYR A 430 -4.54 10.82 -10.10
CA TYR A 430 -4.46 9.64 -10.95
C TYR A 430 -3.21 8.78 -10.73
N VAL A 431 -2.25 9.22 -9.92
CA VAL A 431 -1.03 8.43 -9.63
C VAL A 431 -1.38 7.04 -9.13
N ILE A 432 -2.40 6.93 -8.26
CA ILE A 432 -2.85 5.64 -7.72
C ILE A 432 -3.45 4.73 -8.80
N VAL A 433 -4.17 5.28 -9.78
CA VAL A 433 -4.75 4.50 -10.89
C VAL A 433 -3.67 3.85 -11.72
N GLN A 434 -2.60 4.61 -12.04
CA GLN A 434 -1.47 4.07 -12.78
C GLN A 434 -0.74 2.98 -12.01
N ARG A 435 -0.52 3.21 -10.72
CA ARG A 435 0.10 2.22 -9.84
C ARG A 435 -0.66 0.89 -9.84
N ILE A 436 -1.99 0.96 -9.72
CA ILE A 436 -2.82 -0.24 -9.66
C ILE A 436 -2.85 -0.94 -11.02
N ASN A 437 -2.93 -0.21 -12.12
CA ASN A 437 -2.87 -0.82 -13.44
C ASN A 437 -1.56 -1.58 -13.66
N LEU A 438 -0.42 -1.00 -13.30
CA LEU A 438 0.89 -1.68 -13.39
C LEU A 438 0.93 -2.91 -12.49
N GLY A 439 0.44 -2.81 -11.24
CA GLY A 439 0.37 -3.94 -10.32
C GLY A 439 -0.58 -5.03 -10.79
N LEU A 440 -1.76 -4.67 -11.30
CA LEU A 440 -2.72 -5.61 -11.89
C LEU A 440 -2.10 -6.37 -13.07
N PHE A 441 -1.48 -5.67 -14.02
CA PHE A 441 -0.82 -6.31 -15.16
C PHE A 441 0.31 -7.23 -14.72
N SER A 442 1.06 -6.87 -13.68
CA SER A 442 2.10 -7.74 -13.11
C SER A 442 1.52 -9.04 -12.54
N VAL A 443 0.45 -8.94 -11.74
CA VAL A 443 -0.21 -10.12 -11.15
C VAL A 443 -0.80 -11.02 -12.25
N LEU A 444 -1.54 -10.45 -13.21
CA LEU A 444 -2.13 -11.21 -14.30
C LEU A 444 -1.07 -11.83 -15.21
N ALA A 445 0.06 -11.18 -15.40
CA ALA A 445 1.19 -11.69 -16.16
C ALA A 445 1.91 -12.85 -15.44
N GLU A 446 2.01 -12.83 -14.11
CA GLU A 446 2.53 -13.98 -13.35
C GLU A 446 1.63 -15.22 -13.47
N MET A 447 0.31 -15.01 -13.57
CA MET A 447 -0.68 -16.06 -13.81
C MET A 447 -0.66 -16.55 -15.26
N ASN A 448 -0.02 -15.82 -16.18
CA ASN A 448 -0.12 -15.98 -17.64
C ASN A 448 -1.59 -15.99 -18.09
N ALA A 449 -2.37 -15.08 -17.53
CA ALA A 449 -3.81 -15.05 -17.63
C ALA A 449 -4.29 -14.77 -19.06
N THR A 450 -5.23 -15.57 -19.54
CA THR A 450 -5.83 -15.44 -20.88
C THR A 450 -7.33 -15.16 -20.75
N GLY A 451 -7.83 -14.20 -21.53
CA GLY A 451 -9.26 -13.86 -21.56
C GLY A 451 -9.57 -12.83 -22.63
N ASP A 452 -10.85 -12.66 -22.96
CA ASP A 452 -11.32 -11.53 -23.76
C ASP A 452 -11.56 -10.32 -22.84
N TRP A 453 -10.45 -9.67 -22.45
CA TRP A 453 -10.48 -8.53 -21.51
C TRP A 453 -11.31 -7.36 -22.04
N ARG A 454 -11.42 -7.23 -23.37
CA ARG A 454 -12.28 -6.24 -23.99
C ARG A 454 -13.74 -6.54 -23.75
N ALA A 455 -14.19 -7.76 -23.96
CA ALA A 455 -15.56 -8.17 -23.73
C ALA A 455 -15.97 -8.01 -22.26
N VAL A 456 -15.08 -8.41 -21.33
CA VAL A 456 -15.28 -8.20 -19.89
C VAL A 456 -15.35 -6.71 -19.54
N ALA A 457 -14.47 -5.87 -20.14
CA ALA A 457 -14.51 -4.43 -19.91
C ALA A 457 -15.80 -3.77 -20.41
N GLU A 458 -16.33 -4.21 -21.56
CA GLU A 458 -17.61 -3.72 -22.12
C GLU A 458 -18.81 -3.98 -21.20
N GLU A 459 -18.78 -5.03 -20.39
CA GLU A 459 -19.80 -5.29 -19.35
C GLU A 459 -19.69 -4.30 -18.16
N ILE A 460 -18.50 -3.74 -17.93
CA ILE A 460 -18.18 -2.94 -16.74
C ILE A 460 -18.26 -1.44 -17.02
N TRP A 461 -17.88 -1.03 -18.23
CA TRP A 461 -17.80 0.39 -18.58
C TRP A 461 -19.16 1.10 -18.49
N PRO A 462 -19.28 2.20 -17.76
CA PRO A 462 -20.55 2.89 -17.56
C PRO A 462 -21.12 3.47 -18.85
N PHE A 463 -20.27 3.73 -19.86
CA PHE A 463 -20.63 4.29 -21.16
C PHE A 463 -20.93 3.24 -22.24
N PHE A 464 -20.79 1.93 -21.95
CA PHE A 464 -21.01 0.85 -22.94
C PHE A 464 -22.16 -0.10 -22.55
N GLN A 465 -22.13 -0.64 -21.31
CA GLN A 465 -23.16 -1.56 -20.78
C GLN A 465 -23.39 -2.79 -21.68
N GLY A 466 -22.30 -3.49 -22.03
CA GLY A 466 -22.35 -4.71 -22.82
C GLY A 466 -23.10 -5.86 -22.12
N PRO A 467 -23.60 -6.84 -22.90
CA PRO A 467 -24.16 -8.05 -22.31
C PRO A 467 -23.06 -8.89 -21.64
N PRO A 468 -23.43 -9.79 -20.70
CA PRO A 468 -22.50 -10.76 -20.16
C PRO A 468 -21.75 -11.52 -21.26
N SER A 469 -20.45 -11.64 -21.16
CA SER A 469 -19.56 -12.26 -22.17
C SER A 469 -18.96 -13.58 -21.71
N THR A 470 -19.10 -13.87 -20.40
CA THR A 470 -18.57 -15.08 -19.77
C THR A 470 -19.61 -15.67 -18.80
N PRO A 471 -19.47 -16.95 -18.39
CA PRO A 471 -20.32 -17.52 -17.34
C PRO A 471 -20.25 -16.73 -16.02
N MET A 472 -19.09 -16.14 -15.70
CA MET A 472 -18.93 -15.27 -14.55
C MET A 472 -19.72 -13.97 -14.71
N GLY A 473 -19.71 -13.38 -15.92
CA GLY A 473 -20.52 -12.20 -16.25
C GLY A 473 -22.01 -12.47 -16.12
N GLU A 474 -22.49 -13.65 -16.53
CA GLU A 474 -23.88 -14.07 -16.35
C GLU A 474 -24.25 -14.18 -14.86
N ALA A 475 -23.41 -14.83 -14.04
CA ALA A 475 -23.60 -14.95 -12.61
C ALA A 475 -23.61 -13.58 -11.91
N GLU A 476 -22.73 -12.68 -12.33
CA GLU A 476 -22.64 -11.32 -11.81
C GLU A 476 -23.86 -10.46 -12.21
N ALA A 477 -24.37 -10.61 -13.44
CA ALA A 477 -25.58 -9.94 -13.89
C ALA A 477 -26.82 -10.42 -13.09
N ALA A 478 -26.89 -11.71 -12.77
CA ALA A 478 -27.92 -12.28 -11.92
C ALA A 478 -27.84 -11.71 -10.49
N TRP A 479 -26.65 -11.66 -9.91
CA TRP A 479 -26.39 -11.05 -8.60
C TRP A 479 -26.81 -9.57 -8.55
N LYS A 480 -26.46 -8.76 -9.57
CA LYS A 480 -26.87 -7.36 -9.68
C LYS A 480 -28.39 -7.21 -9.81
N SER A 481 -29.05 -8.12 -10.53
CA SER A 481 -30.50 -8.10 -10.71
C SER A 481 -31.24 -8.36 -9.42
N ALA A 482 -30.68 -9.18 -8.53
CA ALA A 482 -31.22 -9.45 -7.19
C ALA A 482 -31.04 -8.29 -6.21
N ARG A 483 -30.22 -7.27 -6.55
CA ARG A 483 -29.88 -6.13 -5.68
C ARG A 483 -30.20 -4.78 -6.37
N PRO A 484 -31.45 -4.33 -6.37
CA PRO A 484 -31.88 -3.10 -7.07
C PRO A 484 -31.13 -1.84 -6.63
N ALA A 485 -30.64 -1.80 -5.38
CA ALA A 485 -29.92 -0.65 -4.83
C ALA A 485 -28.54 -0.39 -5.47
N LEU A 486 -27.99 -1.35 -6.22
CA LEU A 486 -26.74 -1.17 -6.96
C LEU A 486 -26.92 -0.58 -8.37
N ARG A 487 -28.16 -0.24 -8.75
CA ARG A 487 -28.50 0.29 -10.09
C ARG A 487 -28.46 1.83 -10.19
N SER A 488 -28.14 2.54 -9.11
CA SER A 488 -28.15 4.02 -9.06
C SER A 488 -26.69 4.59 -8.92
#